data_9acd4e4c1d88c8b3b72174eaa8204795
#
_entry.id   9acd4e4c1d88c8b3b72174eaa8204795
#
_cell.length_a   1.000
_cell.length_b   1.000
_cell.length_c   1.000
_cell.angle_alpha   90.00
_cell.angle_beta   90.00
_cell.angle_gamma   90.00
#
_symmetry.space_group_name_H-M   'P 1'
#
loop_
_entity.id
_entity.type
_entity.pdbx_description
1 polymer ?
#
loop_
_entity_poly.entity_id
_entity_poly.type
_entity_poly.pdbx_seq_one_letter_code
_entity_poly.pdbx_strand_id
1 'polypeptide(L)'
;TATTLAGASAGGCPKGTSTAKGVTPTEIKVASMSTDSGPLPGATEGEFRGAASYMAMINSQGGICGRKITVLKGDDALDAQHARSEFERLEPQVFAFVGNLAVADSGYIDLLKSTGVPYVGTTVDPSGRDFPNALPHGTPGIIHTGPYVYMRQAYPTVKKVGYLLSAVQGVRVNSPGTEAALAHVGFEAPFAYRTELQTTSPDYTAQVIAMRNAGVQLLFLFAVEVNMQIRLVRNMRQQNWDPPLKVSSIGYNSTFTDIMKADGDGWKTPILFLPVADPNEANASPDVAAFFKWNKQLFPSGQLDQFVVGGWGQAAYFVKALRALGGPITRDNVIKYLDTQVQSDDGGGVSGPFSPAKRTGTPCFVMVKVQGGKFVREKPTGSGYECSLGEFFKFQ
;
A
#
# COMPACT_ATOMS: atom_id res chain seq x y z
N THR A 1 -26.06 9.74 23.62
CA THR A 1 -24.91 10.46 24.19
C THR A 1 -23.80 10.38 23.15
N ALA A 2 -23.57 11.51 22.47
CA ALA A 2 -22.47 11.68 21.53
C ALA A 2 -21.17 11.47 22.28
N THR A 3 -20.50 10.34 22.05
CA THR A 3 -19.13 10.14 22.47
C THR A 3 -18.26 10.98 21.55
N THR A 4 -17.88 12.14 22.02
CA THR A 4 -16.84 12.99 21.45
C THR A 4 -15.62 12.12 21.14
N LEU A 5 -15.00 12.35 19.99
CA LEU A 5 -13.65 11.90 19.61
C LEU A 5 -12.65 12.27 20.73
N ALA A 6 -12.69 11.52 21.83
CA ALA A 6 -11.82 11.67 22.97
C ALA A 6 -10.60 10.78 22.77
N GLY A 7 -9.57 11.33 22.18
CA GLY A 7 -8.30 10.64 22.01
C GLY A 7 -7.15 11.54 21.59
N ALA A 8 -7.42 12.76 21.21
CA ALA A 8 -6.36 13.76 21.17
C ALA A 8 -6.18 14.32 22.57
N SER A 9 -5.40 13.67 23.44
CA SER A 9 -4.81 14.38 24.57
C SER A 9 -4.22 15.66 24.00
N ALA A 10 -4.62 16.80 24.58
CA ALA A 10 -4.00 18.08 24.34
C ALA A 10 -2.53 18.01 24.81
N GLY A 11 -1.69 17.31 24.08
CA GLY A 11 -0.27 17.51 24.07
C GLY A 11 -0.09 18.97 23.69
N GLY A 12 0.48 19.76 24.56
CA GLY A 12 0.65 21.18 24.33
C GLY A 12 1.34 21.38 22.98
N CYS A 13 0.86 22.34 22.21
CA CYS A 13 1.50 22.69 20.95
C CYS A 13 3.00 22.84 21.15
N PRO A 14 3.84 22.32 20.22
CA PRO A 14 5.27 22.41 20.33
C PRO A 14 5.68 23.85 20.66
N LYS A 15 6.26 24.04 21.84
CA LYS A 15 6.74 25.36 22.28
C LYS A 15 8.04 25.66 21.53
N GLY A 16 8.14 26.85 20.97
CA GLY A 16 9.34 27.32 20.29
C GLY A 16 9.11 27.64 18.82
N THR A 17 9.93 28.49 18.25
CA THR A 17 9.99 28.79 16.83
C THR A 17 10.58 27.57 16.13
N SER A 18 9.78 26.84 15.36
CA SER A 18 10.31 25.82 14.47
C SER A 18 11.01 26.49 13.31
N THR A 19 12.31 26.24 13.17
CA THR A 19 13.14 26.70 12.04
C THR A 19 13.45 25.58 11.07
N ALA A 20 12.77 24.44 11.21
CA ALA A 20 12.97 23.30 10.32
C ALA A 20 12.55 23.63 8.88
N LYS A 21 13.30 23.11 7.91
CA LYS A 21 12.96 23.20 6.50
C LYS A 21 11.49 22.79 6.28
N GLY A 22 10.74 23.55 5.47
CA GLY A 22 9.33 23.28 5.21
C GLY A 22 8.37 23.58 6.36
N VAL A 23 8.81 24.20 7.47
CA VAL A 23 7.95 24.60 8.60
C VAL A 23 8.02 26.10 8.80
N THR A 24 6.85 26.73 8.84
CA THR A 24 6.66 28.16 9.14
C THR A 24 5.71 28.32 10.34
N PRO A 25 5.47 29.55 10.84
CA PRO A 25 4.47 29.76 11.88
C PRO A 25 3.04 29.34 11.50
N THR A 26 2.72 29.30 10.19
CA THR A 26 1.36 29.05 9.69
C THR A 26 1.24 27.82 8.81
N GLU A 27 2.35 27.18 8.42
CA GLU A 27 2.34 26.09 7.43
C GLU A 27 3.39 25.02 7.76
N ILE A 28 3.06 23.78 7.43
CA ILE A 28 3.98 22.64 7.32
C ILE A 28 3.84 22.10 5.88
N LYS A 29 4.92 22.15 5.09
CA LYS A 29 4.93 21.58 3.74
C LYS A 29 5.46 20.17 3.77
N VAL A 30 4.74 19.26 3.15
CA VAL A 30 5.17 17.88 2.89
C VAL A 30 5.06 17.57 1.39
N ALA A 31 5.74 16.55 0.92
CA ALA A 31 5.55 16.03 -0.44
C ALA A 31 5.05 14.60 -0.40
N SER A 32 4.37 14.17 -1.46
CA SER A 32 4.01 12.79 -1.71
C SER A 32 4.55 12.39 -3.08
N MET A 33 5.36 11.33 -3.11
CA MET A 33 5.95 10.77 -4.34
C MET A 33 5.18 9.50 -4.73
N SER A 34 4.69 9.45 -5.96
CA SER A 34 3.94 8.32 -6.51
C SER A 34 4.28 8.09 -7.99
N THR A 35 3.83 6.99 -8.57
CA THR A 35 3.93 6.71 -10.01
C THR A 35 2.61 7.08 -10.66
N ASP A 36 2.56 8.24 -11.30
CA ASP A 36 1.31 8.81 -11.82
C ASP A 36 1.26 8.84 -13.35
N SER A 37 2.40 8.94 -13.99
CA SER A 37 2.52 8.97 -15.45
C SER A 37 3.46 7.87 -15.97
N GLY A 38 3.87 7.96 -17.24
CA GLY A 38 4.77 7.00 -17.86
C GLY A 38 4.08 5.72 -18.33
N PRO A 39 4.80 4.58 -18.35
CA PRO A 39 4.28 3.32 -18.89
C PRO A 39 3.10 2.70 -18.12
N LEU A 40 2.89 3.08 -16.85
CA LEU A 40 1.79 2.63 -15.99
C LEU A 40 1.07 3.83 -15.37
N PRO A 41 0.27 4.58 -16.16
CA PRO A 41 -0.36 5.81 -15.69
C PRO A 41 -1.30 5.54 -14.51
N GLY A 42 -1.18 6.37 -13.45
CA GLY A 42 -2.00 6.28 -12.25
C GLY A 42 -1.70 5.08 -11.35
N ALA A 43 -0.58 4.37 -11.58
CA ALA A 43 -0.29 3.11 -10.90
C ALA A 43 -0.35 3.20 -9.37
N THR A 44 0.18 4.27 -8.78
CA THR A 44 0.19 4.48 -7.33
C THR A 44 -0.31 5.87 -6.90
N GLU A 45 -0.98 6.61 -7.78
CA GLU A 45 -1.50 7.96 -7.51
C GLU A 45 -2.40 8.01 -6.27
N GLY A 46 -3.01 6.90 -5.93
CA GLY A 46 -3.81 6.75 -4.71
C GLY A 46 -3.08 7.20 -3.44
N GLU A 47 -1.78 7.00 -3.35
CA GLU A 47 -0.98 7.42 -2.19
C GLU A 47 -1.09 8.94 -1.97
N PHE A 48 -0.87 9.74 -3.01
CA PHE A 48 -1.06 11.19 -2.93
C PHE A 48 -2.51 11.55 -2.56
N ARG A 49 -3.50 10.90 -3.17
CA ARG A 49 -4.92 11.19 -2.92
C ARG A 49 -5.31 10.91 -1.47
N GLY A 50 -4.86 9.78 -0.93
CA GLY A 50 -5.11 9.40 0.46
C GLY A 50 -4.46 10.38 1.45
N ALA A 51 -3.20 10.72 1.23
CA ALA A 51 -2.47 11.67 2.06
C ALA A 51 -3.10 13.07 2.02
N ALA A 52 -3.41 13.58 0.83
CA ALA A 52 -4.04 14.89 0.65
C ALA A 52 -5.43 14.95 1.32
N SER A 53 -6.21 13.87 1.24
CA SER A 53 -7.53 13.79 1.88
C SER A 53 -7.43 13.81 3.41
N TYR A 54 -6.48 13.07 3.98
CA TYR A 54 -6.24 13.10 5.42
C TYR A 54 -5.78 14.48 5.89
N MET A 55 -4.82 15.10 5.18
CA MET A 55 -4.31 16.42 5.54
C MET A 55 -5.38 17.52 5.40
N ALA A 56 -6.28 17.39 4.42
CA ALA A 56 -7.43 18.31 4.28
C ALA A 56 -8.39 18.19 5.49
N MET A 57 -8.64 16.96 5.96
CA MET A 57 -9.39 16.72 7.20
C MET A 57 -8.73 17.42 8.39
N ILE A 58 -7.44 17.24 8.59
CA ILE A 58 -6.68 17.87 9.68
C ILE A 58 -6.72 19.39 9.57
N ASN A 59 -6.58 19.93 8.36
CA ASN A 59 -6.65 21.38 8.12
C ASN A 59 -8.02 21.95 8.47
N SER A 60 -9.11 21.21 8.21
CA SER A 60 -10.47 21.62 8.58
C SER A 60 -10.70 21.70 10.09
N GLN A 61 -9.87 20.97 10.86
CA GLN A 61 -9.86 20.95 12.33
C GLN A 61 -8.90 21.99 12.95
N GLY A 62 -8.32 22.88 12.15
CA GLY A 62 -7.37 23.90 12.61
C GLY A 62 -5.89 23.55 12.39
N GLY A 63 -5.60 22.42 11.71
CA GLY A 63 -4.24 21.98 11.40
C GLY A 63 -3.48 21.46 12.62
N ILE A 64 -2.16 21.63 12.60
CA ILE A 64 -1.26 21.28 13.71
C ILE A 64 -0.81 22.55 14.40
N CYS A 65 -1.37 22.82 15.56
CA CYS A 65 -1.06 24.04 16.34
C CYS A 65 -1.22 25.33 15.52
N GLY A 66 -2.31 25.42 14.75
CA GLY A 66 -2.60 26.55 13.87
C GLY A 66 -1.87 26.54 12.53
N ARG A 67 -0.98 25.57 12.30
CA ARG A 67 -0.29 25.41 11.00
C ARG A 67 -1.12 24.51 10.08
N LYS A 68 -1.38 24.97 8.86
CA LYS A 68 -1.94 24.13 7.80
C LYS A 68 -0.87 23.21 7.25
N ILE A 69 -1.27 22.02 6.82
CA ILE A 69 -0.38 21.08 6.13
C ILE A 69 -0.68 21.17 4.63
N THR A 70 0.34 21.48 3.83
CA THR A 70 0.27 21.52 2.37
C THR A 70 1.02 20.32 1.80
N VAL A 71 0.37 19.55 0.92
CA VAL A 71 0.96 18.38 0.26
C VAL A 71 1.34 18.75 -1.17
N LEU A 72 2.64 18.71 -1.48
CA LEU A 72 3.16 18.85 -2.83
C LEU A 72 3.17 17.48 -3.51
N LYS A 73 2.76 17.43 -4.78
CA LYS A 73 2.75 16.20 -5.57
C LYS A 73 4.07 16.04 -6.32
N GLY A 74 4.63 14.84 -6.29
CA GLY A 74 5.74 14.40 -7.11
C GLY A 74 5.37 13.13 -7.86
N ASP A 75 5.82 13.02 -9.10
CA ASP A 75 5.59 11.88 -9.99
C ASP A 75 6.93 11.31 -10.41
N ASP A 76 7.14 10.00 -10.26
CA ASP A 76 8.38 9.35 -10.71
C ASP A 76 8.33 8.92 -12.18
N ALA A 77 7.17 9.01 -12.83
CA ALA A 77 6.91 8.59 -14.22
C ALA A 77 7.40 7.15 -14.54
N LEU A 78 7.61 6.31 -13.52
CA LEU A 78 8.24 4.99 -13.62
C LEU A 78 9.66 5.06 -14.23
N ASP A 79 10.37 6.15 -14.03
CA ASP A 79 11.73 6.41 -14.53
C ASP A 79 12.63 6.90 -13.40
N ALA A 80 13.77 6.22 -13.18
CA ALA A 80 14.66 6.52 -12.07
C ALA A 80 15.32 7.91 -12.17
N GLN A 81 15.61 8.39 -13.37
CA GLN A 81 16.20 9.73 -13.56
C GLN A 81 15.17 10.82 -13.31
N HIS A 82 13.94 10.61 -13.77
CA HIS A 82 12.83 11.52 -13.50
C HIS A 82 12.51 11.55 -12.00
N ALA A 83 12.44 10.38 -11.35
CA ALA A 83 12.24 10.25 -9.90
C ALA A 83 13.29 11.04 -9.10
N ARG A 84 14.57 10.97 -9.51
CA ARG A 84 15.66 11.75 -8.91
C ARG A 84 15.43 13.24 -9.05
N SER A 85 15.13 13.71 -10.25
CA SER A 85 14.88 15.13 -10.51
C SER A 85 13.71 15.67 -9.70
N GLU A 86 12.63 14.90 -9.55
CA GLU A 86 11.48 15.27 -8.75
C GLU A 86 11.82 15.33 -7.25
N PHE A 87 12.59 14.36 -6.74
CA PHE A 87 13.04 14.39 -5.35
C PHE A 87 13.93 15.62 -5.09
N GLU A 88 14.91 15.92 -5.96
CA GLU A 88 15.78 17.09 -5.87
C GLU A 88 15.00 18.41 -5.94
N ARG A 89 13.92 18.45 -6.70
CA ARG A 89 13.00 19.62 -6.78
C ARG A 89 12.22 19.83 -5.49
N LEU A 90 11.73 18.74 -4.87
CA LEU A 90 10.81 18.79 -3.73
C LEU A 90 11.53 18.89 -2.38
N GLU A 91 12.63 18.16 -2.19
CA GLU A 91 13.29 18.04 -0.88
C GLU A 91 13.66 19.40 -0.25
N PRO A 92 14.18 20.39 -1.00
CA PRO A 92 14.52 21.70 -0.43
C PRO A 92 13.32 22.48 0.11
N GLN A 93 12.10 22.15 -0.32
CA GLN A 93 10.88 22.88 0.00
C GLN A 93 10.09 22.29 1.15
N VAL A 94 10.33 21.02 1.52
CA VAL A 94 9.43 20.26 2.40
C VAL A 94 10.10 19.85 3.72
N PHE A 95 9.26 19.66 4.72
CA PHE A 95 9.67 19.11 6.01
C PHE A 95 9.87 17.59 5.94
N ALA A 96 8.98 16.90 5.24
CA ALA A 96 8.95 15.43 5.11
C ALA A 96 8.34 15.02 3.78
N PHE A 97 8.59 13.79 3.37
CA PHE A 97 7.81 13.08 2.37
C PHE A 97 6.79 12.20 3.08
N VAL A 98 5.50 12.25 2.70
CA VAL A 98 4.40 11.55 3.39
C VAL A 98 3.37 11.07 2.37
N GLY A 99 2.94 9.83 2.48
CA GLY A 99 2.04 9.22 1.49
C GLY A 99 2.80 8.82 0.22
N ASN A 100 3.83 7.99 0.37
CA ASN A 100 4.76 7.70 -0.72
C ASN A 100 4.73 6.23 -1.11
N LEU A 101 4.62 6.00 -2.40
CA LEU A 101 4.96 4.77 -3.09
C LEU A 101 5.37 5.10 -4.52
N ALA A 102 6.61 5.47 -4.74
CA ALA A 102 7.22 5.67 -6.05
C ALA A 102 7.89 4.36 -6.48
N VAL A 103 7.47 3.78 -7.61
CA VAL A 103 7.98 2.46 -8.05
C VAL A 103 9.42 2.55 -8.55
N ALA A 104 9.85 3.74 -9.00
CA ALA A 104 11.22 4.02 -9.45
C ALA A 104 12.07 4.74 -8.39
N ASP A 105 11.81 4.52 -7.09
CA ASP A 105 12.51 5.16 -5.97
C ASP A 105 14.01 4.87 -5.91
N SER A 106 14.48 3.83 -6.59
CA SER A 106 15.90 3.57 -6.81
C SER A 106 16.66 4.78 -7.38
N GLY A 107 15.95 5.68 -8.08
CA GLY A 107 16.53 6.91 -8.62
C GLY A 107 16.97 7.92 -7.56
N TYR A 108 16.34 7.94 -6.38
CA TYR A 108 16.63 8.89 -5.31
C TYR A 108 16.99 8.24 -3.97
N ILE A 109 17.14 6.93 -3.92
CA ILE A 109 17.36 6.21 -2.65
C ILE A 109 18.64 6.66 -1.91
N ASP A 110 19.70 7.01 -2.65
CA ASP A 110 20.93 7.58 -2.13
C ASP A 110 20.72 9.00 -1.54
N LEU A 111 19.90 9.81 -2.20
CA LEU A 111 19.53 11.15 -1.73
C LEU A 111 18.65 11.07 -0.48
N LEU A 112 17.70 10.12 -0.44
CA LEU A 112 16.88 9.87 0.73
C LEU A 112 17.74 9.56 1.95
N LYS A 113 18.76 8.70 1.79
CA LYS A 113 19.72 8.38 2.84
C LYS A 113 20.52 9.59 3.28
N SER A 114 21.08 10.34 2.32
CA SER A 114 22.05 11.42 2.61
C SER A 114 21.39 12.68 3.18
N THR A 115 20.16 13.00 2.78
CA THR A 115 19.45 14.19 3.26
C THR A 115 18.84 14.02 4.65
N GLY A 116 18.60 12.78 5.10
CA GLY A 116 17.94 12.49 6.36
C GLY A 116 16.51 13.04 6.45
N VAL A 117 15.88 13.41 5.33
CA VAL A 117 14.50 13.89 5.33
C VAL A 117 13.55 12.79 5.79
N PRO A 118 12.61 13.04 6.73
CA PRO A 118 11.64 12.02 7.11
C PRO A 118 10.84 11.57 5.89
N TYR A 119 10.82 10.27 5.64
CA TYR A 119 10.08 9.63 4.57
C TYR A 119 9.07 8.67 5.18
N VAL A 120 7.81 9.08 5.21
CA VAL A 120 6.71 8.27 5.76
C VAL A 120 5.96 7.66 4.59
N GLY A 121 6.29 6.39 4.32
CA GLY A 121 5.81 5.73 3.13
C GLY A 121 6.45 4.37 2.89
N THR A 122 6.16 3.81 1.74
CA THR A 122 6.73 2.53 1.31
C THR A 122 7.95 2.80 0.42
N THR A 123 9.12 2.28 0.80
CA THR A 123 10.27 2.19 -0.10
C THR A 123 10.17 0.89 -0.90
N VAL A 124 10.22 1.01 -2.22
CA VAL A 124 10.22 -0.13 -3.15
C VAL A 124 11.62 -0.73 -3.24
N ASP A 125 12.66 0.12 -3.29
CA ASP A 125 14.03 -0.33 -3.20
C ASP A 125 14.30 -0.93 -1.80
N PRO A 126 14.73 -2.21 -1.72
CA PRO A 126 14.94 -2.89 -0.44
C PRO A 126 15.95 -2.21 0.48
N SER A 127 16.94 -1.48 -0.07
CA SER A 127 17.95 -0.78 0.73
C SER A 127 17.36 0.35 1.58
N GLY A 128 16.24 0.93 1.15
CA GLY A 128 15.56 1.99 1.89
C GLY A 128 14.91 1.54 3.18
N ARG A 129 14.64 0.24 3.34
CA ARG A 129 13.91 -0.29 4.51
C ARG A 129 14.64 -0.15 5.84
N ASP A 130 15.97 -0.05 5.79
CA ASP A 130 16.81 0.10 6.98
C ASP A 130 17.24 1.55 7.24
N PHE A 131 16.84 2.51 6.41
CA PHE A 131 17.25 3.90 6.63
C PHE A 131 16.54 4.47 7.85
N PRO A 132 17.26 5.15 8.77
CA PRO A 132 16.67 5.71 9.98
C PRO A 132 15.51 6.67 9.74
N ASN A 133 15.48 7.31 8.59
CA ASN A 133 14.49 8.31 8.18
C ASN A 133 13.37 7.78 7.28
N ALA A 134 13.40 6.50 6.85
CA ALA A 134 12.33 5.87 6.10
C ALA A 134 11.41 5.06 7.06
N LEU A 135 10.14 5.46 7.17
CA LEU A 135 9.24 5.02 8.24
C LEU A 135 7.87 4.58 7.68
N PRO A 136 7.22 3.56 8.24
CA PRO A 136 7.74 2.69 9.30
C PRO A 136 8.86 1.79 8.77
N HIS A 137 9.80 1.47 9.63
CA HIS A 137 10.86 0.54 9.25
C HIS A 137 10.29 -0.84 8.96
N GLY A 138 10.75 -1.47 7.88
CA GLY A 138 10.55 -2.88 7.62
C GLY A 138 11.77 -3.70 8.06
N THR A 139 11.61 -4.99 8.23
CA THR A 139 12.74 -5.91 8.32
C THR A 139 12.90 -6.59 6.97
N PRO A 140 14.01 -6.34 6.24
CA PRO A 140 14.27 -7.06 5.00
C PRO A 140 14.26 -8.57 5.23
N GLY A 141 13.77 -9.33 4.26
CA GLY A 141 13.72 -10.78 4.36
C GLY A 141 12.66 -11.34 5.32
N ILE A 142 11.67 -10.53 5.75
CA ILE A 142 10.54 -11.00 6.56
C ILE A 142 9.21 -10.74 5.83
N ILE A 143 8.34 -11.76 5.81
CA ILE A 143 6.99 -11.67 5.28
C ILE A 143 6.00 -12.37 6.22
N HIS A 144 4.78 -11.84 6.37
CA HIS A 144 3.73 -12.53 7.12
C HIS A 144 2.99 -13.54 6.24
N THR A 145 2.88 -14.78 6.70
CA THR A 145 2.37 -15.91 5.89
C THR A 145 0.86 -16.08 5.94
N GLY A 146 0.13 -15.33 6.75
CA GLY A 146 -1.30 -15.49 7.00
C GLY A 146 -2.17 -15.69 5.76
N PRO A 147 -2.12 -14.81 4.75
CA PRO A 147 -2.90 -14.98 3.52
C PRO A 147 -2.60 -16.29 2.78
N TYR A 148 -1.33 -16.70 2.76
CA TYR A 148 -0.89 -17.93 2.06
C TYR A 148 -1.32 -19.18 2.82
N VAL A 149 -1.25 -19.17 4.16
CA VAL A 149 -1.80 -20.22 5.03
C VAL A 149 -3.29 -20.38 4.79
N TYR A 150 -4.04 -19.28 4.75
CA TYR A 150 -5.47 -19.33 4.43
C TYR A 150 -5.73 -19.98 3.06
N MET A 151 -5.03 -19.57 2.02
CA MET A 151 -5.18 -20.15 0.68
C MET A 151 -4.89 -21.64 0.70
N ARG A 152 -3.84 -22.09 1.40
CA ARG A 152 -3.46 -23.48 1.49
C ARG A 152 -4.50 -24.33 2.23
N GLN A 153 -5.11 -23.78 3.28
CA GLN A 153 -6.19 -24.44 4.05
C GLN A 153 -7.50 -24.52 3.26
N ALA A 154 -7.87 -23.41 2.60
CA ALA A 154 -9.12 -23.32 1.85
C ALA A 154 -9.09 -24.15 0.54
N TYR A 155 -7.90 -24.36 -0.03
CA TYR A 155 -7.68 -25.07 -1.29
C TYR A 155 -6.65 -26.20 -1.15
N PRO A 156 -6.95 -27.25 -0.34
CA PRO A 156 -5.96 -28.28 0.02
C PRO A 156 -5.47 -29.14 -1.15
N THR A 157 -6.21 -29.20 -2.25
CA THR A 157 -5.83 -29.96 -3.45
C THR A 157 -5.01 -29.17 -4.46
N VAL A 158 -4.99 -27.83 -4.31
CA VAL A 158 -4.25 -26.94 -5.20
C VAL A 158 -2.78 -26.92 -4.79
N LYS A 159 -1.87 -27.29 -5.70
CA LYS A 159 -0.43 -27.36 -5.44
C LYS A 159 0.42 -26.63 -6.47
N LYS A 160 0.10 -26.79 -7.77
CA LYS A 160 0.91 -26.29 -8.88
C LYS A 160 0.67 -24.79 -9.11
N VAL A 161 1.72 -24.01 -8.92
CA VAL A 161 1.67 -22.54 -9.02
C VAL A 161 2.14 -22.09 -10.39
N GLY A 162 1.37 -21.19 -11.02
CA GLY A 162 1.79 -20.28 -12.07
C GLY A 162 2.00 -18.89 -11.45
N TYR A 163 3.21 -18.39 -11.45
CA TYR A 163 3.58 -17.13 -10.84
C TYR A 163 3.95 -16.11 -11.90
N LEU A 164 3.16 -15.05 -11.99
CA LEU A 164 3.37 -13.95 -12.94
C LEU A 164 3.69 -12.66 -12.18
N LEU A 165 4.66 -11.91 -12.64
CA LEU A 165 5.01 -10.62 -12.07
C LEU A 165 5.24 -9.58 -13.18
N SER A 166 5.03 -8.30 -12.86
CA SER A 166 5.34 -7.22 -13.81
C SER A 166 6.85 -7.13 -14.07
N ALA A 167 7.22 -6.91 -15.34
CA ALA A 167 8.62 -6.74 -15.77
C ALA A 167 9.16 -5.34 -15.38
N VAL A 168 9.09 -5.02 -14.08
CA VAL A 168 9.55 -3.76 -13.48
C VAL A 168 10.58 -4.07 -12.41
N GLN A 169 11.67 -3.29 -12.34
CA GLN A 169 12.79 -3.57 -11.43
C GLN A 169 12.32 -3.64 -9.96
N GLY A 170 11.53 -2.68 -9.50
CA GLY A 170 10.99 -2.68 -8.14
C GLY A 170 10.14 -3.92 -7.81
N VAL A 171 9.44 -4.49 -8.81
CA VAL A 171 8.67 -5.73 -8.64
C VAL A 171 9.60 -6.94 -8.52
N ARG A 172 10.63 -7.03 -9.36
CA ARG A 172 11.60 -8.15 -9.36
C ARG A 172 12.29 -8.31 -8.00
N VAL A 173 12.76 -7.21 -7.41
CA VAL A 173 13.53 -7.25 -6.14
C VAL A 173 12.64 -7.58 -4.93
N ASN A 174 11.32 -7.43 -5.04
CA ASN A 174 10.37 -7.74 -3.96
C ASN A 174 9.67 -9.10 -4.11
N SER A 175 9.73 -9.72 -5.27
CA SER A 175 9.08 -11.00 -5.56
C SER A 175 9.56 -12.18 -4.70
N PRO A 176 10.87 -12.33 -4.37
CA PRO A 176 11.37 -13.51 -3.66
C PRO A 176 10.66 -13.82 -2.35
N GLY A 177 10.23 -12.81 -1.60
CA GLY A 177 9.51 -13.02 -0.34
C GLY A 177 8.19 -13.75 -0.52
N THR A 178 7.41 -13.35 -1.51
CA THR A 178 6.13 -14.02 -1.83
C THR A 178 6.35 -15.43 -2.36
N GLU A 179 7.34 -15.63 -3.21
CA GLU A 179 7.70 -16.95 -3.74
C GLU A 179 8.11 -17.91 -2.60
N ALA A 180 8.96 -17.44 -1.68
CA ALA A 180 9.38 -18.19 -0.51
C ALA A 180 8.20 -18.50 0.44
N ALA A 181 7.29 -17.54 0.65
CA ALA A 181 6.11 -17.76 1.50
C ALA A 181 5.16 -18.80 0.92
N LEU A 182 4.90 -18.78 -0.39
CA LEU A 182 4.10 -19.80 -1.07
C LEU A 182 4.71 -21.20 -0.92
N ALA A 183 6.02 -21.35 -1.10
CA ALA A 183 6.73 -22.61 -0.90
C ALA A 183 6.69 -23.06 0.57
N HIS A 184 6.92 -22.14 1.51
CA HIS A 184 6.91 -22.41 2.95
C HIS A 184 5.58 -23.01 3.44
N VAL A 185 4.46 -22.49 2.93
CA VAL A 185 3.14 -23.01 3.32
C VAL A 185 2.71 -24.27 2.55
N GLY A 186 3.55 -24.81 1.66
CA GLY A 186 3.37 -26.12 1.03
C GLY A 186 2.73 -26.09 -0.36
N PHE A 187 2.85 -24.99 -1.12
CA PHE A 187 2.70 -25.02 -2.57
C PHE A 187 3.97 -25.62 -3.21
N GLU A 188 3.82 -26.28 -4.37
CA GLU A 188 4.96 -26.92 -5.04
C GLU A 188 6.01 -25.90 -5.51
N ALA A 189 7.28 -26.18 -5.21
CA ALA A 189 8.42 -25.43 -5.69
C ALA A 189 9.46 -26.41 -6.29
N PRO A 190 10.10 -26.08 -7.44
CA PRO A 190 9.91 -24.85 -8.22
C PRO A 190 8.49 -24.74 -8.81
N PHE A 191 8.04 -23.51 -9.06
CA PHE A 191 6.71 -23.28 -9.62
C PHE A 191 6.56 -23.93 -11.01
N ALA A 192 5.36 -24.45 -11.30
CA ALA A 192 5.06 -25.10 -12.57
C ALA A 192 5.22 -24.14 -13.77
N TYR A 193 5.01 -22.85 -13.53
CA TYR A 193 5.26 -21.80 -14.51
C TYR A 193 5.63 -20.49 -13.78
N ARG A 194 6.69 -19.81 -14.23
CA ARG A 194 7.09 -18.49 -13.73
C ARG A 194 7.55 -17.62 -14.89
N THR A 195 6.99 -16.43 -15.00
CA THR A 195 7.44 -15.46 -16.02
C THR A 195 7.12 -14.03 -15.62
N GLU A 196 7.80 -13.11 -16.30
CA GLU A 196 7.54 -11.67 -16.22
C GLU A 196 6.61 -11.25 -17.34
N LEU A 197 5.65 -10.39 -17.01
CA LEU A 197 4.75 -9.77 -17.97
C LEU A 197 5.30 -8.38 -18.36
N GLN A 198 5.51 -8.19 -19.65
CA GLN A 198 5.89 -6.86 -20.16
C GLN A 198 4.70 -5.90 -20.03
N THR A 199 4.93 -4.73 -19.45
CA THR A 199 3.87 -3.74 -19.17
C THR A 199 3.18 -3.25 -20.44
N THR A 200 3.94 -3.14 -21.52
CA THR A 200 3.47 -2.66 -22.83
C THR A 200 2.94 -3.76 -23.74
N SER A 201 3.00 -5.04 -23.33
CA SER A 201 2.49 -6.15 -24.16
C SER A 201 0.97 -6.03 -24.36
N PRO A 202 0.48 -6.07 -25.60
CA PRO A 202 -0.95 -6.01 -25.86
C PRO A 202 -1.66 -7.33 -25.56
N ASP A 203 -0.94 -8.44 -25.44
CA ASP A 203 -1.47 -9.80 -25.39
C ASP A 203 -0.60 -10.72 -24.51
N TYR A 204 -1.24 -11.63 -23.79
CA TYR A 204 -0.62 -12.63 -22.91
C TYR A 204 -1.08 -14.06 -23.24
N THR A 205 -1.61 -14.30 -24.44
CA THR A 205 -2.14 -15.60 -24.86
C THR A 205 -1.11 -16.71 -24.75
N ALA A 206 0.15 -16.44 -25.14
CA ALA A 206 1.24 -17.41 -25.05
C ALA A 206 1.48 -17.88 -23.59
N GLN A 207 1.45 -16.95 -22.62
CA GLN A 207 1.61 -17.26 -21.21
C GLN A 207 0.42 -18.07 -20.68
N VAL A 208 -0.80 -17.73 -21.11
CA VAL A 208 -2.03 -18.48 -20.74
C VAL A 208 -1.95 -19.92 -21.24
N ILE A 209 -1.57 -20.14 -22.49
CA ILE A 209 -1.41 -21.48 -23.08
C ILE A 209 -0.32 -22.27 -22.34
N ALA A 210 0.82 -21.65 -22.05
CA ALA A 210 1.92 -22.28 -21.34
C ALA A 210 1.51 -22.71 -19.92
N MET A 211 0.81 -21.86 -19.16
CA MET A 211 0.28 -22.17 -17.82
C MET A 211 -0.72 -23.32 -17.85
N ARG A 212 -1.65 -23.31 -18.84
CA ARG A 212 -2.60 -24.40 -18.99
C ARG A 212 -1.90 -25.73 -19.27
N ASN A 213 -0.91 -25.73 -20.16
CA ASN A 213 -0.15 -26.94 -20.51
C ASN A 213 0.72 -27.43 -19.33
N ALA A 214 1.22 -26.55 -18.48
CA ALA A 214 1.94 -26.88 -17.26
C ALA A 214 1.01 -27.40 -16.14
N GLY A 215 -0.29 -27.36 -16.33
CA GLY A 215 -1.28 -27.80 -15.35
C GLY A 215 -1.37 -26.91 -14.12
N VAL A 216 -1.18 -25.61 -14.28
CA VAL A 216 -1.29 -24.61 -13.21
C VAL A 216 -2.66 -24.67 -12.55
N GLN A 217 -2.67 -24.71 -11.22
CA GLN A 217 -3.87 -24.77 -10.39
C GLN A 217 -4.08 -23.47 -9.57
N LEU A 218 -3.01 -22.83 -9.11
CA LEU A 218 -2.99 -21.48 -8.57
C LEU A 218 -2.32 -20.55 -9.57
N LEU A 219 -3.06 -19.58 -10.10
CA LEU A 219 -2.48 -18.43 -10.80
C LEU A 219 -2.28 -17.30 -9.80
N PHE A 220 -1.03 -16.97 -9.51
CA PHE A 220 -0.65 -15.88 -8.62
C PHE A 220 -0.04 -14.72 -9.41
N LEU A 221 -0.64 -13.53 -9.31
CA LEU A 221 -0.15 -12.30 -9.89
C LEU A 221 0.53 -11.45 -8.82
N PHE A 222 1.83 -11.28 -8.93
CA PHE A 222 2.59 -10.42 -8.03
C PHE A 222 2.82 -9.05 -8.65
N ALA A 223 2.22 -8.02 -8.05
CA ALA A 223 2.32 -6.63 -8.49
C ALA A 223 2.05 -6.44 -10.00
N VAL A 224 1.04 -7.16 -10.52
CA VAL A 224 0.54 -7.00 -11.89
C VAL A 224 -0.54 -5.92 -11.88
N GLU A 225 -0.27 -4.82 -12.57
CA GLU A 225 -1.14 -3.65 -12.64
C GLU A 225 -2.52 -4.00 -13.25
N VAL A 226 -3.56 -3.25 -12.89
CA VAL A 226 -4.97 -3.58 -13.19
C VAL A 226 -5.26 -3.76 -14.69
N ASN A 227 -4.69 -2.92 -15.56
CA ASN A 227 -4.93 -3.07 -17.01
C ASN A 227 -4.21 -4.29 -17.58
N MET A 228 -3.05 -4.65 -17.04
CA MET A 228 -2.36 -5.92 -17.39
C MET A 228 -3.19 -7.12 -16.95
N GLN A 229 -3.75 -7.07 -15.72
CA GLN A 229 -4.62 -8.11 -15.21
C GLN A 229 -5.89 -8.27 -16.08
N ILE A 230 -6.53 -7.17 -16.48
CA ILE A 230 -7.70 -7.17 -17.37
C ILE A 230 -7.34 -7.85 -18.71
N ARG A 231 -6.21 -7.50 -19.32
CA ARG A 231 -5.74 -8.14 -20.56
C ARG A 231 -5.54 -9.64 -20.38
N LEU A 232 -4.88 -10.04 -19.29
CA LEU A 232 -4.66 -11.45 -18.99
C LEU A 232 -5.98 -12.21 -18.81
N VAL A 233 -6.94 -11.68 -18.07
CA VAL A 233 -8.25 -12.32 -17.87
C VAL A 233 -9.00 -12.48 -19.19
N ARG A 234 -8.96 -11.49 -20.07
CA ARG A 234 -9.55 -11.60 -21.43
C ARG A 234 -8.90 -12.74 -22.23
N ASN A 235 -7.56 -12.85 -22.20
CA ASN A 235 -6.87 -13.96 -22.87
C ASN A 235 -7.19 -15.31 -22.24
N MET A 236 -7.34 -15.41 -20.92
CA MET A 236 -7.80 -16.63 -20.25
C MET A 236 -9.19 -17.05 -20.73
N ARG A 237 -10.13 -16.11 -20.85
CA ARG A 237 -11.48 -16.37 -21.39
C ARG A 237 -11.43 -16.85 -22.83
N GLN A 238 -10.65 -16.21 -23.71
CA GLN A 238 -10.46 -16.60 -25.10
C GLN A 238 -9.90 -18.03 -25.24
N GLN A 239 -9.04 -18.45 -24.28
CA GLN A 239 -8.45 -19.77 -24.26
C GLN A 239 -9.28 -20.80 -23.47
N ASN A 240 -10.47 -20.45 -22.99
CA ASN A 240 -11.32 -21.30 -22.13
C ASN A 240 -10.53 -21.92 -20.96
N TRP A 241 -9.69 -21.11 -20.30
CA TRP A 241 -8.88 -21.55 -19.17
C TRP A 241 -9.24 -20.77 -17.91
N ASP A 242 -9.62 -21.52 -16.87
CA ASP A 242 -10.02 -20.98 -15.56
C ASP A 242 -9.44 -21.88 -14.45
N PRO A 243 -8.26 -21.56 -13.91
CA PRO A 243 -7.65 -22.36 -12.86
C PRO A 243 -8.44 -22.27 -11.55
N PRO A 244 -8.42 -23.32 -10.70
CA PRO A 244 -9.20 -23.39 -9.46
C PRO A 244 -8.99 -22.21 -8.49
N LEU A 245 -7.80 -21.63 -8.48
CA LEU A 245 -7.46 -20.50 -7.60
C LEU A 245 -6.73 -19.41 -8.39
N LYS A 246 -7.25 -18.18 -8.30
CA LYS A 246 -6.70 -16.99 -8.95
C LYS A 246 -6.50 -15.90 -7.91
N VAL A 247 -5.28 -15.40 -7.76
CA VAL A 247 -4.92 -14.42 -6.74
C VAL A 247 -4.10 -13.29 -7.36
N SER A 248 -4.40 -12.06 -7.00
CA SER A 248 -3.59 -10.89 -7.33
C SER A 248 -3.17 -10.18 -6.05
N SER A 249 -1.88 -9.90 -5.89
CA SER A 249 -1.37 -9.21 -4.68
C SER A 249 -1.80 -7.74 -4.59
N ILE A 250 -2.12 -7.12 -5.74
CA ILE A 250 -2.56 -5.72 -5.84
C ILE A 250 -3.89 -5.60 -6.61
N GLY A 251 -4.69 -6.67 -6.65
CA GLY A 251 -5.92 -6.74 -7.45
C GLY A 251 -7.11 -5.97 -6.86
N TYR A 252 -6.98 -5.34 -5.70
CA TYR A 252 -8.07 -4.59 -5.07
C TYR A 252 -8.20 -3.21 -5.71
N ASN A 253 -8.83 -3.17 -6.87
CA ASN A 253 -9.03 -1.97 -7.68
C ASN A 253 -10.40 -2.04 -8.37
N SER A 254 -11.26 -1.04 -8.16
CA SER A 254 -12.62 -1.05 -8.71
C SER A 254 -12.65 -0.98 -10.24
N THR A 255 -11.61 -0.44 -10.89
CA THR A 255 -11.46 -0.51 -12.35
C THR A 255 -11.54 -1.95 -12.85
N PHE A 256 -10.96 -2.92 -12.11
CA PHE A 256 -11.05 -4.33 -12.47
C PHE A 256 -12.51 -4.82 -12.46
N THR A 257 -13.23 -4.57 -11.37
CA THR A 257 -14.62 -5.00 -11.24
C THR A 257 -15.56 -4.26 -12.17
N ASP A 258 -15.32 -2.97 -12.41
CA ASP A 258 -16.12 -2.13 -13.31
C ASP A 258 -16.02 -2.57 -14.76
N ILE A 259 -14.85 -3.01 -15.21
CA ILE A 259 -14.59 -3.46 -16.58
C ILE A 259 -14.94 -4.93 -16.74
N MET A 260 -14.49 -5.78 -15.84
CA MET A 260 -14.60 -7.23 -16.00
C MET A 260 -15.97 -7.78 -15.59
N LYS A 261 -16.71 -7.08 -14.70
CA LYS A 261 -18.01 -7.55 -14.22
C LYS A 261 -17.92 -9.02 -13.77
N ALA A 262 -18.86 -9.87 -14.20
CA ALA A 262 -18.87 -11.30 -13.89
C ALA A 262 -17.66 -12.07 -14.47
N ASP A 263 -17.00 -11.56 -15.51
CA ASP A 263 -15.79 -12.20 -16.05
C ASP A 263 -14.61 -12.13 -15.07
N GLY A 264 -14.68 -11.22 -14.09
CA GLY A 264 -13.73 -11.11 -12.99
C GLY A 264 -14.03 -12.03 -11.80
N ASP A 265 -15.15 -12.75 -11.79
CA ASP A 265 -15.55 -13.56 -10.66
C ASP A 265 -14.52 -14.65 -10.30
N GLY A 266 -14.39 -14.89 -9.00
CA GLY A 266 -13.44 -15.87 -8.47
C GLY A 266 -12.02 -15.35 -8.25
N TRP A 267 -11.64 -14.18 -8.78
CA TRP A 267 -10.36 -13.55 -8.42
C TRP A 267 -10.34 -13.14 -6.96
N LYS A 268 -9.23 -13.36 -6.30
CA LYS A 268 -9.02 -13.05 -4.89
C LYS A 268 -7.86 -12.09 -4.70
N THR A 269 -7.94 -11.32 -3.63
CA THR A 269 -6.87 -10.40 -3.23
C THR A 269 -6.76 -10.39 -1.71
N PRO A 270 -5.60 -10.73 -1.14
CA PRO A 270 -5.34 -10.46 0.27
C PRO A 270 -5.06 -8.96 0.42
N ILE A 271 -5.82 -8.30 1.29
CA ILE A 271 -5.64 -6.90 1.61
C ILE A 271 -5.31 -6.73 3.09
N LEU A 272 -4.49 -5.72 3.42
CA LEU A 272 -4.05 -5.43 4.78
C LEU A 272 -4.85 -4.26 5.41
N PHE A 273 -6.02 -3.99 4.86
CA PHE A 273 -6.92 -2.88 5.19
C PHE A 273 -8.38 -3.33 5.04
N LEU A 274 -9.32 -2.49 5.50
CA LEU A 274 -10.74 -2.76 5.32
C LEU A 274 -11.14 -2.68 3.83
N PRO A 275 -12.12 -3.47 3.38
CA PRO A 275 -12.59 -3.46 1.99
C PRO A 275 -13.31 -2.16 1.61
N VAL A 276 -12.56 -1.09 1.38
CA VAL A 276 -13.06 0.27 1.13
C VAL A 276 -13.87 0.45 -0.17
N ALA A 277 -13.99 -0.58 -1.00
CA ALA A 277 -14.98 -0.60 -2.10
C ALA A 277 -16.40 -0.90 -1.59
N ASP A 278 -16.56 -1.44 -0.37
CA ASP A 278 -17.86 -1.63 0.28
C ASP A 278 -18.17 -0.42 1.17
N PRO A 279 -19.17 0.42 0.81
CA PRO A 279 -19.53 1.58 1.62
C PRO A 279 -20.05 1.23 3.02
N ASN A 280 -20.44 -0.02 3.28
CA ASN A 280 -20.86 -0.46 4.62
C ASN A 280 -19.69 -0.45 5.61
N GLU A 281 -18.46 -0.56 5.14
CA GLU A 281 -17.26 -0.45 5.99
C GLU A 281 -17.13 0.94 6.64
N ALA A 282 -17.75 1.99 6.08
CA ALA A 282 -17.80 3.31 6.70
C ALA A 282 -18.40 3.31 8.12
N ASN A 283 -19.19 2.28 8.47
CA ASN A 283 -19.78 2.13 9.79
C ASN A 283 -18.84 1.48 10.82
N ALA A 284 -17.63 1.05 10.41
CA ALA A 284 -16.69 0.37 11.30
C ALA A 284 -16.20 1.27 12.43
N SER A 285 -15.90 2.55 12.10
CA SER A 285 -15.52 3.56 13.10
C SER A 285 -15.74 4.98 12.54
N PRO A 286 -15.74 6.03 13.41
CA PRO A 286 -15.76 7.43 12.95
C PRO A 286 -14.59 7.80 12.05
N ASP A 287 -13.43 7.21 12.26
CA ASP A 287 -12.23 7.48 11.45
C ASP A 287 -12.34 6.84 10.07
N VAL A 288 -12.91 5.62 9.98
CA VAL A 288 -13.23 4.99 8.70
C VAL A 288 -14.30 5.79 7.95
N ALA A 289 -15.34 6.29 8.65
CA ALA A 289 -16.32 7.18 8.04
C ALA A 289 -15.68 8.48 7.50
N ALA A 290 -14.70 9.03 8.23
CA ALA A 290 -13.94 10.21 7.79
C ALA A 290 -13.11 9.91 6.53
N PHE A 291 -12.49 8.74 6.43
CA PHE A 291 -11.77 8.28 5.24
C PHE A 291 -12.67 8.35 4.00
N PHE A 292 -13.85 7.73 4.05
CA PHE A 292 -14.81 7.76 2.93
C PHE A 292 -15.25 9.20 2.59
N LYS A 293 -15.62 9.98 3.61
CA LYS A 293 -16.10 11.35 3.44
C LYS A 293 -15.08 12.23 2.72
N TRP A 294 -13.86 12.28 3.23
CA TRP A 294 -12.85 13.22 2.76
C TRP A 294 -12.27 12.83 1.40
N ASN A 295 -12.09 11.53 1.13
CA ASN A 295 -11.70 11.10 -0.21
C ASN A 295 -12.77 11.43 -1.25
N LYS A 296 -14.05 11.19 -0.95
CA LYS A 296 -15.14 11.55 -1.86
C LYS A 296 -15.25 13.07 -2.07
N GLN A 297 -15.00 13.87 -1.03
CA GLN A 297 -15.07 15.33 -1.11
C GLN A 297 -13.95 15.91 -1.97
N LEU A 298 -12.73 15.42 -1.83
CA LEU A 298 -11.56 15.96 -2.52
C LEU A 298 -11.38 15.37 -3.92
N PHE A 299 -11.69 14.09 -4.07
CA PHE A 299 -11.52 13.31 -5.30
C PHE A 299 -12.80 12.53 -5.64
N PRO A 300 -13.90 13.21 -6.04
CA PRO A 300 -15.22 12.59 -6.21
C PRO A 300 -15.28 11.47 -7.25
N SER A 301 -14.41 11.52 -8.25
CA SER A 301 -14.25 10.48 -9.28
C SER A 301 -13.06 9.53 -9.02
N GLY A 302 -12.31 9.75 -7.93
CA GLY A 302 -11.14 8.94 -7.59
C GLY A 302 -11.56 7.56 -7.10
N GLN A 303 -10.88 6.52 -7.58
CA GLN A 303 -11.06 5.16 -7.10
C GLN A 303 -10.55 5.03 -5.66
N LEU A 304 -11.28 4.27 -4.82
CA LEU A 304 -10.82 3.86 -3.50
C LEU A 304 -10.14 2.48 -3.64
N ASP A 305 -8.83 2.49 -3.57
CA ASP A 305 -7.98 1.32 -3.69
C ASP A 305 -6.98 1.23 -2.54
N GLN A 306 -6.10 0.25 -2.59
CA GLN A 306 -5.07 0.03 -1.58
C GLN A 306 -4.11 1.23 -1.42
N PHE A 307 -3.84 1.97 -2.50
CA PHE A 307 -2.92 3.09 -2.46
C PHE A 307 -3.53 4.31 -1.77
N VAL A 308 -4.82 4.55 -1.96
CA VAL A 308 -5.55 5.60 -1.21
C VAL A 308 -5.55 5.29 0.29
N VAL A 309 -5.72 4.02 0.66
CA VAL A 309 -5.61 3.58 2.06
C VAL A 309 -4.19 3.76 2.57
N GLY A 310 -3.19 3.39 1.78
CA GLY A 310 -1.77 3.57 2.12
C GLY A 310 -1.44 5.02 2.44
N GLY A 311 -1.73 5.93 1.52
CA GLY A 311 -1.49 7.36 1.71
C GLY A 311 -2.23 7.97 2.90
N TRP A 312 -3.49 7.58 3.12
CA TRP A 312 -4.26 8.01 4.30
C TRP A 312 -3.60 7.55 5.60
N GLY A 313 -3.24 6.27 5.71
CA GLY A 313 -2.61 5.70 6.89
C GLY A 313 -1.24 6.30 7.19
N GLN A 314 -0.41 6.49 6.16
CA GLN A 314 0.89 7.14 6.27
C GLN A 314 0.76 8.60 6.76
N ALA A 315 -0.24 9.33 6.25
CA ALA A 315 -0.53 10.68 6.72
C ALA A 315 -1.03 10.70 8.17
N ALA A 316 -1.88 9.74 8.56
CA ALA A 316 -2.34 9.59 9.94
C ALA A 316 -1.17 9.32 10.89
N TYR A 317 -0.28 8.42 10.51
CA TYR A 317 0.92 8.08 11.27
C TYR A 317 1.82 9.30 11.46
N PHE A 318 2.08 10.07 10.41
CA PHE A 318 2.85 11.31 10.47
C PHE A 318 2.20 12.38 11.38
N VAL A 319 0.91 12.62 11.24
CA VAL A 319 0.16 13.59 12.05
C VAL A 319 0.16 13.20 13.54
N LYS A 320 0.07 11.88 13.84
CA LYS A 320 0.20 11.37 15.20
C LYS A 320 1.51 11.82 15.84
N ALA A 321 2.63 11.74 15.12
CA ALA A 321 3.91 12.23 15.61
C ALA A 321 3.88 13.74 15.87
N LEU A 322 3.41 14.54 14.89
CA LEU A 322 3.36 15.98 15.04
C LEU A 322 2.54 16.44 16.25
N ARG A 323 1.43 15.76 16.55
CA ARG A 323 0.56 16.05 17.70
C ARG A 323 1.17 15.63 19.05
N ALA A 324 2.00 14.61 19.04
CA ALA A 324 2.61 14.07 20.26
C ALA A 324 3.91 14.77 20.68
N LEU A 325 4.52 15.55 19.79
CA LEU A 325 5.76 16.27 20.10
C LEU A 325 5.52 17.31 21.19
N GLY A 326 6.17 17.12 22.35
CA GLY A 326 6.17 18.12 23.45
C GLY A 326 7.17 19.27 23.26
N GLY A 327 7.98 19.23 22.20
CA GLY A 327 9.07 20.16 21.88
C GLY A 327 8.97 20.70 20.44
N PRO A 328 10.04 21.33 19.93
CA PRO A 328 10.04 21.90 18.58
C PRO A 328 9.81 20.84 17.50
N ILE A 329 9.13 21.23 16.43
CA ILE A 329 8.96 20.38 15.24
C ILE A 329 10.29 20.33 14.51
N THR A 330 11.04 19.24 14.69
CA THR A 330 12.28 18.95 13.96
C THR A 330 12.17 17.59 13.29
N ARG A 331 12.94 17.38 12.20
CA ARG A 331 12.99 16.08 11.51
C ARG A 331 13.37 14.95 12.48
N ASP A 332 14.41 15.15 13.29
CA ASP A 332 14.89 14.15 14.26
C ASP A 332 13.83 13.78 15.30
N ASN A 333 13.11 14.77 15.84
CA ASN A 333 12.06 14.51 16.83
C ASN A 333 10.91 13.69 16.24
N VAL A 334 10.53 13.97 14.98
CA VAL A 334 9.49 13.19 14.28
C VAL A 334 9.97 11.77 14.01
N ILE A 335 11.16 11.58 13.45
CA ILE A 335 11.75 10.27 13.19
C ILE A 335 11.80 9.45 14.47
N LYS A 336 12.40 10.01 15.55
CA LYS A 336 12.52 9.33 16.84
C LYS A 336 11.17 8.92 17.41
N TYR A 337 10.16 9.80 17.32
CA TYR A 337 8.83 9.47 17.82
C TYR A 337 8.23 8.30 17.03
N LEU A 338 8.27 8.35 15.70
CA LEU A 338 7.68 7.33 14.84
C LEU A 338 8.36 5.96 15.00
N ASP A 339 9.70 5.95 15.12
CA ASP A 339 10.47 4.70 15.30
C ASP A 339 10.17 4.00 16.64
N THR A 340 9.74 4.74 17.66
CA THR A 340 9.48 4.18 18.99
C THR A 340 8.06 3.67 19.19
N GLN A 341 7.16 3.79 18.22
CA GLN A 341 5.78 3.33 18.38
C GLN A 341 5.70 1.80 18.45
N VAL A 342 5.12 1.29 19.54
CA VAL A 342 4.93 -0.16 19.72
C VAL A 342 3.84 -0.69 18.82
N GLN A 343 2.78 0.08 18.61
CA GLN A 343 1.66 -0.29 17.75
C GLN A 343 1.05 0.96 17.11
N SER A 344 0.66 0.85 15.87
CA SER A 344 -0.14 1.83 15.14
C SER A 344 -1.22 1.09 14.35
N ASP A 345 -2.38 1.71 14.23
CA ASP A 345 -3.54 1.20 13.51
C ASP A 345 -3.82 1.97 12.23
N ASP A 346 -2.86 2.74 11.77
CA ASP A 346 -2.94 3.50 10.52
C ASP A 346 -4.33 4.08 10.20
N GLY A 347 -4.63 5.24 10.79
CA GLY A 347 -5.86 5.97 10.46
C GLY A 347 -7.14 5.40 11.07
N GLY A 348 -7.08 4.96 12.33
CA GLY A 348 -8.27 4.58 13.11
C GLY A 348 -8.89 3.26 12.68
N GLY A 349 -8.06 2.32 12.27
CA GLY A 349 -8.49 0.97 11.91
C GLY A 349 -8.86 0.80 10.44
N VAL A 350 -8.59 1.79 9.58
CA VAL A 350 -8.73 1.62 8.11
C VAL A 350 -7.73 0.58 7.63
N SER A 351 -6.51 0.59 8.15
CA SER A 351 -5.49 -0.43 7.93
C SER A 351 -5.35 -1.34 9.16
N GLY A 352 -4.82 -2.54 8.95
CA GLY A 352 -4.53 -3.46 10.04
C GLY A 352 -3.42 -2.92 10.96
N PRO A 353 -3.43 -3.26 12.25
CA PRO A 353 -2.43 -2.79 13.21
C PRO A 353 -1.04 -3.31 12.84
N PHE A 354 -0.02 -2.48 12.99
CA PHE A 354 1.39 -2.83 12.75
C PHE A 354 2.28 -2.36 13.90
N SER A 355 3.52 -2.81 13.97
CA SER A 355 4.43 -2.50 15.06
C SER A 355 5.74 -1.88 14.56
N PRO A 356 5.83 -0.53 14.48
CA PRO A 356 7.04 0.17 14.05
C PRO A 356 8.27 -0.22 14.87
N ALA A 357 8.17 -0.19 16.20
CA ALA A 357 9.28 -0.53 17.10
C ALA A 357 9.80 -1.99 16.95
N LYS A 358 8.95 -2.90 16.47
CA LYS A 358 9.34 -4.28 16.15
C LYS A 358 9.79 -4.44 14.71
N ARG A 359 9.67 -3.38 13.90
CA ARG A 359 9.96 -3.40 12.46
C ARG A 359 9.18 -4.48 11.70
N THR A 360 7.94 -4.74 12.16
CA THR A 360 7.04 -5.71 11.53
C THR A 360 5.83 -4.99 10.95
N GLY A 361 5.40 -5.43 9.78
CA GLY A 361 4.12 -5.06 9.21
C GLY A 361 2.95 -5.61 10.01
N THR A 362 1.73 -5.49 9.49
CA THR A 362 0.55 -6.08 10.11
C THR A 362 0.55 -7.61 9.96
N PRO A 363 0.22 -8.34 11.03
CA PRO A 363 -0.08 -9.77 10.94
C PRO A 363 -1.50 -10.06 10.44
N CYS A 364 -2.29 -9.01 10.23
CA CYS A 364 -3.71 -9.10 9.96
C CYS A 364 -4.01 -8.89 8.48
N PHE A 365 -5.03 -9.57 7.96
CA PHE A 365 -5.46 -9.40 6.58
C PHE A 365 -6.97 -9.58 6.44
N VAL A 366 -7.50 -9.17 5.31
CA VAL A 366 -8.81 -9.56 4.80
C VAL A 366 -8.61 -10.22 3.45
N MET A 367 -9.11 -11.44 3.27
CA MET A 367 -9.21 -12.02 1.93
C MET A 367 -10.51 -11.55 1.32
N VAL A 368 -10.42 -10.85 0.22
CA VAL A 368 -11.58 -10.47 -0.61
C VAL A 368 -11.60 -11.32 -1.88
N LYS A 369 -12.80 -11.52 -2.42
CA LYS A 369 -13.00 -12.12 -3.75
C LYS A 369 -13.90 -11.25 -4.59
N VAL A 370 -13.80 -11.38 -5.91
CA VAL A 370 -14.79 -10.83 -6.83
C VAL A 370 -15.94 -11.82 -6.97
N GLN A 371 -17.15 -11.33 -6.74
CA GLN A 371 -18.39 -12.10 -6.88
C GLN A 371 -19.51 -11.19 -7.38
N GLY A 372 -20.13 -11.55 -8.50
CA GLY A 372 -21.14 -10.73 -9.16
C GLY A 372 -20.60 -9.36 -9.60
N GLY A 373 -19.32 -9.30 -9.99
CA GLY A 373 -18.63 -8.07 -10.40
C GLY A 373 -18.36 -7.09 -9.27
N LYS A 374 -18.32 -7.54 -8.00
CA LYS A 374 -18.02 -6.71 -6.82
C LYS A 374 -17.03 -7.41 -5.91
N PHE A 375 -16.23 -6.63 -5.19
CA PHE A 375 -15.44 -7.18 -4.08
C PHE A 375 -16.34 -7.51 -2.90
N VAL A 376 -16.21 -8.74 -2.41
CA VAL A 376 -16.87 -9.21 -1.19
C VAL A 376 -15.86 -9.86 -0.27
N ARG A 377 -16.10 -9.77 1.05
CA ARG A 377 -15.26 -10.45 2.04
C ARG A 377 -15.37 -11.97 1.88
N GLU A 378 -14.25 -12.65 1.97
CA GLU A 378 -14.19 -14.11 2.05
C GLU A 378 -13.66 -14.56 3.42
N LYS A 379 -12.65 -13.87 3.95
CA LYS A 379 -12.08 -14.16 5.27
C LYS A 379 -11.52 -12.87 5.90
N PRO A 380 -11.93 -12.49 7.12
CA PRO A 380 -13.09 -13.06 7.86
C PRO A 380 -14.41 -12.75 7.15
N THR A 381 -15.44 -13.57 7.38
CA THR A 381 -16.78 -13.37 6.79
C THR A 381 -17.56 -12.23 7.45
N GLY A 382 -17.17 -11.86 8.67
CA GLY A 382 -17.73 -10.73 9.40
C GLY A 382 -16.95 -9.45 9.20
N SER A 383 -16.94 -8.57 10.20
CA SER A 383 -16.15 -7.33 10.22
C SER A 383 -14.71 -7.57 10.68
N GLY A 384 -13.87 -6.53 10.58
CA GLY A 384 -12.49 -6.53 11.09
C GLY A 384 -11.53 -7.36 10.23
N TYR A 385 -10.53 -7.96 10.87
CA TYR A 385 -9.39 -8.61 10.24
C TYR A 385 -9.23 -10.05 10.71
N GLU A 386 -8.65 -10.90 9.87
CA GLU A 386 -8.09 -12.18 10.26
C GLU A 386 -6.64 -11.99 10.70
N CYS A 387 -6.36 -12.26 11.98
CA CYS A 387 -5.04 -12.05 12.59
C CYS A 387 -4.46 -13.32 13.25
N SER A 388 -5.21 -14.44 13.21
CA SER A 388 -4.83 -15.67 13.89
C SER A 388 -4.04 -16.64 13.04
N LEU A 389 -3.99 -16.41 11.72
CA LEU A 389 -3.33 -17.31 10.77
C LEU A 389 -1.92 -16.82 10.42
N GLY A 390 -1.02 -17.79 10.24
CA GLY A 390 0.33 -17.55 9.77
C GLY A 390 1.29 -17.02 10.85
N GLU A 391 2.47 -16.65 10.39
CA GLU A 391 3.59 -16.19 11.22
C GLU A 391 4.46 -15.21 10.41
N PHE A 392 5.34 -14.50 11.08
CA PHE A 392 6.41 -13.74 10.42
C PHE A 392 7.52 -14.72 10.03
N PHE A 393 7.58 -15.03 8.74
CA PHE A 393 8.53 -15.95 8.13
C PHE A 393 9.73 -15.18 7.58
N LYS A 394 10.93 -15.63 7.98
CA LYS A 394 12.19 -15.10 7.47
C LYS A 394 12.63 -15.91 6.26
N PHE A 395 12.82 -15.24 5.13
CA PHE A 395 13.37 -15.83 3.90
C PHE A 395 14.76 -15.27 3.61
N GLN A 396 15.57 -16.00 2.87
CA GLN A 396 16.93 -15.61 2.48
C GLN A 396 16.95 -14.94 1.13
#